data_42f279591b38ea6f20d7fc4914e88c55
#
_entry.id   42f279591b38ea6f20d7fc4914e88c55
#
_cell.length_a   1.000
_cell.length_b   1.000
_cell.length_c   1.000
_cell.angle_alpha   90.00
_cell.angle_beta   90.00
_cell.angle_gamma   90.00
#
_symmetry.space_group_name_H-M   'P 1'
#
loop_
_entity.id
_entity.type
_entity.pdbx_description
1 polymer ?
#
loop_
_entity_poly.entity_id
_entity_poly.type
_entity_poly.pdbx_seq_one_letter_code
_entity_poly.pdbx_strand_id
1 'polypeptide(L)'
;MSGECSTFASELIFLRMNKSLALAHFQTSFQFITHQNERFSYLEGAYLALIGGCDWVQLRMKGATDEEVEPIARKLKLACEGAGATFILDDRVELVKKLQIDGVHLGKNDMPVDEARKLLGDEFIIGGTANTFDDIRRLHEQGADYIGCGPFRYTTTKEKLSPVLGIEGYRQIIEQMREHEISLPMVAIGGLTPDDIDPLAELGIGVAMSGTILNAENPVTMTRQIHDKCFGLFIENLNHFFENQ
;
A
#
# COMPACT_ATOMS: atom_id res chain seq x y z
N MET A 1 -6.71 -31.17 3.24
CA MET A 1 -6.26 -30.08 4.12
C MET A 1 -6.39 -28.81 3.29
N SER A 2 -7.51 -28.11 3.45
CA SER A 2 -7.78 -26.82 2.83
C SER A 2 -7.04 -25.75 3.64
N GLY A 3 -5.87 -25.32 3.18
CA GLY A 3 -5.23 -24.14 3.72
C GLY A 3 -6.08 -22.93 3.31
N GLU A 4 -6.76 -22.32 4.27
CA GLU A 4 -7.39 -21.02 4.09
C GLU A 4 -6.28 -20.03 3.79
N CYS A 5 -6.20 -19.57 2.55
CA CYS A 5 -5.35 -18.46 2.18
C CYS A 5 -5.98 -17.22 2.81
N SER A 6 -5.41 -16.76 3.93
CA SER A 6 -5.81 -15.52 4.57
C SER A 6 -5.49 -14.38 3.60
N THR A 7 -6.47 -13.56 3.24
CA THR A 7 -6.24 -12.37 2.42
C THR A 7 -5.68 -11.26 3.31
N PHE A 8 -4.90 -10.34 2.74
CA PHE A 8 -4.41 -9.14 3.44
C PHE A 8 -5.57 -8.37 4.11
N ALA A 9 -6.76 -8.36 3.51
CA ALA A 9 -7.96 -7.77 4.10
C ALA A 9 -8.43 -8.53 5.35
N SER A 10 -8.44 -9.88 5.33
CA SER A 10 -8.79 -10.68 6.53
C SER A 10 -7.70 -10.59 7.60
N GLU A 11 -6.46 -10.43 7.21
CA GLU A 11 -5.34 -10.16 8.12
C GLU A 11 -5.46 -8.76 8.73
N LEU A 12 -5.79 -7.72 7.98
CA LEU A 12 -6.09 -6.39 8.51
C LEU A 12 -7.24 -6.41 9.52
N ILE A 13 -8.30 -7.18 9.27
CA ILE A 13 -9.40 -7.38 10.22
C ILE A 13 -8.92 -8.12 11.47
N PHE A 14 -8.14 -9.18 11.32
CA PHE A 14 -7.51 -9.91 12.42
C PHE A 14 -6.51 -9.04 13.20
N LEU A 15 -5.79 -8.16 12.51
CA LEU A 15 -4.79 -7.26 13.05
C LEU A 15 -5.42 -6.06 13.78
N ARG A 16 -6.64 -5.62 13.41
CA ARG A 16 -7.45 -4.70 14.24
C ARG A 16 -7.75 -5.30 15.62
N MET A 17 -7.79 -6.64 15.75
CA MET A 17 -7.96 -7.35 17.00
C MET A 17 -6.65 -7.54 17.78
N ASN A 18 -5.48 -7.44 17.11
CA ASN A 18 -4.16 -7.59 17.76
C ASN A 18 -3.15 -6.58 17.21
N LYS A 19 -3.11 -5.38 17.83
CA LYS A 19 -2.30 -4.24 17.40
C LYS A 19 -0.81 -4.54 17.18
N SER A 20 -0.24 -5.47 17.93
CA SER A 20 1.20 -5.80 17.83
C SER A 20 1.54 -6.61 16.59
N LEU A 21 0.69 -7.57 16.22
CA LEU A 21 0.81 -8.35 14.97
C LEU A 21 0.53 -7.48 13.74
N ALA A 22 -0.44 -6.54 13.85
CA ALA A 22 -0.72 -5.55 12.83
C ALA A 22 0.52 -4.74 12.48
N LEU A 23 1.19 -4.21 13.50
CA LEU A 23 2.35 -3.37 13.32
C LEU A 23 3.49 -4.14 12.62
N ALA A 24 3.76 -5.39 13.06
CA ALA A 24 4.80 -6.22 12.47
C ALA A 24 4.55 -6.53 10.99
N HIS A 25 3.30 -6.78 10.59
CA HIS A 25 2.94 -7.05 9.20
C HIS A 25 3.12 -5.80 8.31
N PHE A 26 2.69 -4.63 8.76
CA PHE A 26 2.84 -3.39 8.00
C PHE A 26 4.30 -2.93 7.85
N GLN A 27 5.16 -3.24 8.81
CA GLN A 27 6.59 -2.91 8.75
C GLN A 27 7.33 -3.55 7.58
N THR A 28 6.74 -4.60 7.01
CA THR A 28 7.34 -5.39 5.93
C THR A 28 6.38 -5.57 4.74
N SER A 29 5.30 -4.78 4.68
CA SER A 29 4.32 -4.90 3.59
C SER A 29 4.86 -4.34 2.27
N PHE A 30 4.42 -4.98 1.19
CA PHE A 30 4.74 -4.55 -0.17
C PHE A 30 3.46 -4.31 -0.96
N GLN A 31 3.25 -3.06 -1.39
CA GLN A 31 2.15 -2.67 -2.26
C GLN A 31 2.63 -2.44 -3.68
N PHE A 32 1.98 -3.05 -4.68
CA PHE A 32 2.16 -2.69 -6.07
C PHE A 32 1.11 -1.65 -6.49
N ILE A 33 1.56 -0.49 -7.01
CA ILE A 33 0.68 0.54 -7.56
C ILE A 33 0.75 0.48 -9.08
N THR A 34 -0.40 0.29 -9.74
CA THR A 34 -0.45 0.17 -11.19
C THR A 34 -0.02 1.45 -11.89
N HIS A 35 0.64 1.27 -13.02
CA HIS A 35 1.08 2.30 -13.92
C HIS A 35 1.08 1.76 -15.35
N GLN A 36 0.65 2.56 -16.30
CA GLN A 36 0.75 2.22 -17.71
C GLN A 36 2.06 2.78 -18.29
N ASN A 37 2.76 1.97 -19.07
CA ASN A 37 3.93 2.39 -19.83
C ASN A 37 3.86 1.82 -21.27
N GLU A 38 4.92 1.98 -22.07
CA GLU A 38 4.98 1.47 -23.45
C GLU A 38 4.91 -0.07 -23.54
N ARG A 39 5.27 -0.78 -22.44
CA ARG A 39 5.33 -2.25 -22.40
C ARG A 39 4.06 -2.88 -21.88
N PHE A 40 3.39 -2.24 -20.91
CA PHE A 40 2.29 -2.85 -20.16
C PHE A 40 1.15 -1.88 -19.91
N SER A 41 -0.06 -2.34 -20.10
CA SER A 41 -1.29 -1.71 -19.61
C SER A 41 -1.40 -1.85 -18.08
N TYR A 42 -2.34 -1.11 -17.48
CA TYR A 42 -2.64 -1.23 -16.03
C TYR A 42 -2.92 -2.67 -15.59
N LEU A 43 -3.72 -3.40 -16.40
CA LEU A 43 -4.13 -4.76 -16.08
C LEU A 43 -2.99 -5.78 -16.25
N GLU A 44 -2.21 -5.67 -17.32
CA GLU A 44 -1.05 -6.53 -17.54
C GLU A 44 -0.01 -6.35 -16.44
N GLY A 45 0.31 -5.09 -16.08
CA GLY A 45 1.24 -4.82 -14.99
C GLY A 45 0.79 -5.41 -13.65
N ALA A 46 -0.50 -5.31 -13.34
CA ALA A 46 -1.08 -5.90 -12.14
C ALA A 46 -1.01 -7.43 -12.15
N TYR A 47 -1.31 -8.08 -13.29
CA TYR A 47 -1.20 -9.54 -13.41
C TYR A 47 0.25 -10.02 -13.24
N LEU A 48 1.23 -9.31 -13.79
CA LEU A 48 2.64 -9.64 -13.61
C LEU A 48 3.07 -9.52 -12.15
N ALA A 49 2.57 -8.51 -11.43
CA ALA A 49 2.83 -8.35 -10.01
C ALA A 49 2.19 -9.50 -9.18
N LEU A 50 0.93 -9.86 -9.46
CA LEU A 50 0.26 -10.99 -8.80
C LEU A 50 0.98 -12.33 -9.05
N ILE A 51 1.41 -12.58 -10.29
CA ILE A 51 2.21 -13.78 -10.64
C ILE A 51 3.56 -13.78 -9.88
N GLY A 52 4.12 -12.60 -9.63
CA GLY A 52 5.35 -12.41 -8.84
C GLY A 52 5.17 -12.61 -7.33
N GLY A 53 3.92 -12.81 -6.87
CA GLY A 53 3.60 -13.03 -5.45
C GLY A 53 3.15 -11.77 -4.70
N CYS A 54 2.93 -10.64 -5.38
CA CYS A 54 2.38 -9.45 -4.72
C CYS A 54 0.95 -9.73 -4.23
N ASP A 55 0.70 -9.45 -2.96
CA ASP A 55 -0.57 -9.70 -2.26
C ASP A 55 -1.35 -8.41 -1.92
N TRP A 56 -0.84 -7.25 -2.33
CA TRP A 56 -1.48 -5.96 -2.15
C TRP A 56 -1.34 -5.07 -3.38
N VAL A 57 -2.43 -4.91 -4.14
CA VAL A 57 -2.44 -4.18 -5.42
C VAL A 57 -3.31 -2.93 -5.32
N GLN A 58 -2.81 -1.79 -5.80
CA GLN A 58 -3.57 -0.56 -5.96
C GLN A 58 -3.75 -0.24 -7.44
N LEU A 59 -5.01 -0.18 -7.92
CA LEU A 59 -5.33 0.32 -9.26
C LEU A 59 -5.37 1.85 -9.24
N ARG A 60 -4.43 2.47 -9.95
CA ARG A 60 -4.34 3.93 -10.06
C ARG A 60 -4.37 4.34 -11.53
N MET A 61 -5.48 4.97 -11.94
CA MET A 61 -5.73 5.44 -13.30
C MET A 61 -6.09 6.94 -13.26
N LYS A 62 -5.09 7.79 -13.01
CA LYS A 62 -5.29 9.24 -12.93
C LYS A 62 -5.84 9.79 -14.24
N GLY A 63 -6.85 10.66 -14.14
CA GLY A 63 -7.49 11.31 -15.28
C GLY A 63 -8.46 10.44 -16.08
N ALA A 64 -8.57 9.14 -15.80
CA ALA A 64 -9.57 8.27 -16.40
C ALA A 64 -10.97 8.51 -15.80
N THR A 65 -12.02 8.31 -16.59
CA THR A 65 -13.41 8.35 -16.12
C THR A 65 -13.76 7.05 -15.40
N ASP A 66 -14.87 7.05 -14.65
CA ASP A 66 -15.34 5.83 -13.97
C ASP A 66 -15.75 4.74 -14.98
N GLU A 67 -16.27 5.12 -16.14
CA GLU A 67 -16.61 4.21 -17.24
C GLU A 67 -15.38 3.49 -17.81
N GLU A 68 -14.22 4.16 -17.81
CA GLU A 68 -12.94 3.59 -18.24
C GLU A 68 -12.32 2.71 -17.15
N VAL A 69 -12.47 3.09 -15.89
CA VAL A 69 -11.88 2.39 -14.74
C VAL A 69 -12.67 1.13 -14.38
N GLU A 70 -14.00 1.20 -14.38
CA GLU A 70 -14.87 0.11 -13.88
C GLU A 70 -14.60 -1.25 -14.55
N PRO A 71 -14.49 -1.37 -15.90
CA PRO A 71 -14.23 -2.67 -16.53
C PRO A 71 -12.86 -3.25 -16.17
N ILE A 72 -11.85 -2.40 -15.93
CA ILE A 72 -10.52 -2.82 -15.50
C ILE A 72 -10.54 -3.25 -14.02
N ALA A 73 -11.20 -2.45 -13.17
CA ALA A 73 -11.35 -2.74 -11.74
C ALA A 73 -12.09 -4.07 -11.50
N ARG A 74 -13.14 -4.38 -12.29
CA ARG A 74 -13.86 -5.69 -12.21
C ARG A 74 -12.95 -6.87 -12.53
N LYS A 75 -12.12 -6.76 -13.58
CA LYS A 75 -11.18 -7.83 -13.96
C LYS A 75 -10.08 -8.01 -12.91
N LEU A 76 -9.55 -6.88 -12.40
CA LEU A 76 -8.50 -6.92 -11.40
C LEU A 76 -9.02 -7.45 -10.06
N LYS A 77 -10.25 -7.10 -9.66
CA LYS A 77 -10.90 -7.67 -8.47
C LYS A 77 -10.92 -9.19 -8.51
N LEU A 78 -11.39 -9.78 -9.62
CA LEU A 78 -11.40 -11.24 -9.78
C LEU A 78 -10.00 -11.86 -9.73
N ALA A 79 -9.00 -11.17 -10.29
CA ALA A 79 -7.62 -11.66 -10.26
C ALA A 79 -7.03 -11.59 -8.84
N CYS A 80 -7.28 -10.52 -8.11
CA CYS A 80 -6.85 -10.38 -6.72
C CYS A 80 -7.54 -11.41 -5.82
N GLU A 81 -8.87 -11.62 -5.96
CA GLU A 81 -9.61 -12.66 -5.25
C GLU A 81 -9.01 -14.06 -5.52
N GLY A 82 -8.71 -14.37 -6.78
CA GLY A 82 -8.10 -15.64 -7.18
C GLY A 82 -6.68 -15.85 -6.66
N ALA A 83 -5.94 -14.76 -6.44
CA ALA A 83 -4.58 -14.77 -5.90
C ALA A 83 -4.54 -14.64 -4.35
N GLY A 84 -5.68 -14.38 -3.70
CA GLY A 84 -5.71 -14.05 -2.28
C GLY A 84 -5.10 -12.70 -1.93
N ALA A 85 -5.08 -11.77 -2.88
CA ALA A 85 -4.49 -10.44 -2.73
C ALA A 85 -5.54 -9.37 -2.39
N THR A 86 -5.14 -8.39 -1.59
CA THR A 86 -5.95 -7.20 -1.29
C THR A 86 -5.97 -6.24 -2.47
N PHE A 87 -7.13 -5.76 -2.83
CA PHE A 87 -7.33 -4.82 -3.92
C PHE A 87 -7.78 -3.44 -3.43
N ILE A 88 -7.00 -2.41 -3.72
CA ILE A 88 -7.29 -1.00 -3.42
C ILE A 88 -7.54 -0.24 -4.72
N LEU A 89 -8.57 0.60 -4.74
CA LEU A 89 -8.83 1.51 -5.85
C LEU A 89 -8.42 2.95 -5.46
N ASP A 90 -7.72 3.65 -6.36
CA ASP A 90 -7.29 5.04 -6.13
C ASP A 90 -8.47 6.01 -6.37
N ASP A 91 -8.69 6.96 -5.45
CA ASP A 91 -9.60 8.13 -5.50
C ASP A 91 -11.14 7.84 -5.47
N ARG A 92 -11.63 6.71 -5.95
CA ARG A 92 -13.04 6.49 -6.35
C ARG A 92 -13.89 5.77 -5.31
N VAL A 93 -14.29 6.48 -4.26
CA VAL A 93 -15.05 5.92 -3.12
C VAL A 93 -16.36 5.24 -3.54
N GLU A 94 -17.17 5.90 -4.40
CA GLU A 94 -18.45 5.35 -4.84
C GLU A 94 -18.29 4.08 -5.67
N LEU A 95 -17.24 4.00 -6.50
CA LEU A 95 -16.94 2.83 -7.29
C LEU A 95 -16.45 1.66 -6.43
N VAL A 96 -15.67 1.94 -5.38
CA VAL A 96 -15.29 0.94 -4.36
C VAL A 96 -16.51 0.33 -3.72
N LYS A 97 -17.47 1.16 -3.27
CA LYS A 97 -18.73 0.70 -2.69
C LYS A 97 -19.57 -0.13 -3.68
N LYS A 98 -19.71 0.37 -4.91
CA LYS A 98 -20.49 -0.30 -5.98
C LYS A 98 -19.92 -1.68 -6.32
N LEU A 99 -18.60 -1.79 -6.40
CA LEU A 99 -17.90 -3.01 -6.82
C LEU A 99 -17.53 -3.93 -5.66
N GLN A 100 -17.70 -3.48 -4.42
CA GLN A 100 -17.28 -4.20 -3.22
C GLN A 100 -15.77 -4.56 -3.32
N ILE A 101 -14.93 -3.55 -3.62
CA ILE A 101 -13.47 -3.63 -3.61
C ILE A 101 -13.03 -3.49 -2.16
N ASP A 102 -11.91 -4.10 -1.74
CA ASP A 102 -11.47 -4.15 -0.35
C ASP A 102 -11.22 -2.78 0.28
N GLY A 103 -10.84 -1.79 -0.53
CA GLY A 103 -10.65 -0.43 -0.02
C GLY A 103 -10.32 0.63 -1.06
N VAL A 104 -10.08 1.84 -0.57
CA VAL A 104 -9.74 3.02 -1.35
C VAL A 104 -8.45 3.67 -0.83
N HIS A 105 -7.68 4.28 -1.73
CA HIS A 105 -6.59 5.19 -1.36
C HIS A 105 -6.92 6.61 -1.83
N LEU A 106 -6.82 7.58 -0.91
CA LEU A 106 -7.23 8.96 -1.13
C LEU A 106 -6.03 9.92 -1.11
N GLY A 107 -5.91 10.71 -2.15
CA GLY A 107 -4.95 11.80 -2.22
C GLY A 107 -5.43 13.04 -1.47
N LYS A 108 -4.56 14.05 -1.37
CA LYS A 108 -4.85 15.29 -0.60
C LYS A 108 -6.02 16.12 -1.13
N ASN A 109 -6.37 15.96 -2.42
CA ASN A 109 -7.43 16.74 -3.09
C ASN A 109 -8.68 15.90 -3.37
N ASP A 110 -8.67 14.63 -2.94
CA ASP A 110 -9.80 13.73 -3.10
C ASP A 110 -10.77 13.86 -1.90
N MET A 111 -11.78 13.01 -1.83
CA MET A 111 -12.72 13.00 -0.71
C MET A 111 -11.97 12.87 0.63
N PRO A 112 -12.29 13.66 1.66
CA PRO A 112 -11.72 13.47 3.00
C PRO A 112 -11.96 12.07 3.55
N VAL A 113 -10.97 11.52 4.27
CA VAL A 113 -11.02 10.14 4.80
C VAL A 113 -12.24 9.91 5.70
N ASP A 114 -12.59 10.87 6.55
CA ASP A 114 -13.76 10.77 7.45
C ASP A 114 -15.10 10.79 6.70
N GLU A 115 -15.18 11.45 5.55
CA GLU A 115 -16.34 11.40 4.67
C GLU A 115 -16.43 10.06 3.94
N ALA A 116 -15.30 9.57 3.43
CA ALA A 116 -15.23 8.24 2.82
C ALA A 116 -15.60 7.14 3.82
N ARG A 117 -15.15 7.24 5.08
CA ARG A 117 -15.52 6.30 6.15
C ARG A 117 -17.03 6.27 6.41
N LYS A 118 -17.70 7.44 6.41
CA LYS A 118 -19.17 7.51 6.56
C LYS A 118 -19.92 6.83 5.41
N LEU A 119 -19.36 6.90 4.19
CA LEU A 119 -19.96 6.27 3.00
C LEU A 119 -19.72 4.77 2.91
N LEU A 120 -18.51 4.33 3.25
CA LEU A 120 -18.06 2.94 3.08
C LEU A 120 -18.38 2.07 4.30
N GLY A 121 -18.30 2.60 5.52
CA GLY A 121 -18.36 1.81 6.75
C GLY A 121 -16.99 1.32 7.22
N ASP A 122 -16.98 0.53 8.29
CA ASP A 122 -15.74 0.09 8.95
C ASP A 122 -15.08 -1.14 8.33
N GLU A 123 -15.78 -1.84 7.45
CA GLU A 123 -15.30 -3.02 6.75
C GLU A 123 -14.34 -2.71 5.60
N PHE A 124 -14.33 -1.47 5.09
CA PHE A 124 -13.46 -1.07 3.98
C PHE A 124 -12.16 -0.45 4.47
N ILE A 125 -11.07 -0.77 3.77
CA ILE A 125 -9.75 -0.19 4.03
C ILE A 125 -9.70 1.21 3.40
N ILE A 126 -9.30 2.22 4.17
CA ILE A 126 -9.12 3.58 3.68
C ILE A 126 -7.69 4.04 3.93
N GLY A 127 -6.91 4.15 2.86
CA GLY A 127 -5.58 4.74 2.89
C GLY A 127 -5.58 6.22 2.57
N GLY A 128 -4.57 6.95 3.02
CA GLY A 128 -4.39 8.35 2.72
C GLY A 128 -2.97 8.74 2.33
N THR A 129 -2.83 9.73 1.45
CA THR A 129 -1.53 10.28 1.04
C THR A 129 -1.01 11.31 2.02
N ALA A 130 0.22 11.12 2.52
CA ALA A 130 0.95 12.09 3.32
C ALA A 130 2.29 12.48 2.68
N ASN A 131 2.75 13.70 2.97
CA ASN A 131 4.08 14.18 2.62
C ASN A 131 4.76 14.86 3.83
N THR A 132 4.02 15.13 4.89
CA THR A 132 4.46 15.81 6.11
C THR A 132 3.81 15.15 7.33
N PHE A 133 4.38 15.42 8.51
CA PHE A 133 3.77 14.98 9.75
C PHE A 133 2.36 15.57 9.97
N ASP A 134 2.11 16.83 9.58
CA ASP A 134 0.77 17.42 9.68
C ASP A 134 -0.27 16.69 8.82
N ASP A 135 0.12 16.17 7.65
CA ASP A 135 -0.76 15.30 6.86
C ASP A 135 -1.10 14.01 7.61
N ILE A 136 -0.10 13.39 8.24
CA ILE A 136 -0.26 12.14 8.99
C ILE A 136 -1.19 12.35 10.18
N ARG A 137 -0.99 13.43 10.94
CA ARG A 137 -1.86 13.79 12.07
C ARG A 137 -3.30 13.94 11.62
N ARG A 138 -3.55 14.70 10.55
CA ARG A 138 -4.89 14.86 9.98
C ARG A 138 -5.51 13.53 9.55
N LEU A 139 -4.77 12.67 8.85
CA LEU A 139 -5.25 11.36 8.41
C LEU A 139 -5.58 10.45 9.59
N HIS A 140 -4.77 10.49 10.65
CA HIS A 140 -5.03 9.78 11.89
C HIS A 140 -6.33 10.25 12.56
N GLU A 141 -6.52 11.58 12.68
CA GLU A 141 -7.73 12.18 13.23
C GLU A 141 -8.99 11.85 12.40
N GLN A 142 -8.84 11.71 11.09
CA GLN A 142 -9.92 11.32 10.16
C GLN A 142 -10.20 9.81 10.13
N GLY A 143 -9.36 8.98 10.77
CA GLY A 143 -9.56 7.53 10.85
C GLY A 143 -9.08 6.75 9.62
N ALA A 144 -7.98 7.17 9.00
CA ALA A 144 -7.29 6.36 7.98
C ALA A 144 -6.79 5.04 8.58
N ASP A 145 -6.76 3.98 7.78
CA ASP A 145 -6.23 2.67 8.16
C ASP A 145 -4.73 2.55 7.86
N TYR A 146 -4.23 3.26 6.85
CA TYR A 146 -2.81 3.30 6.50
C TYR A 146 -2.44 4.59 5.76
N ILE A 147 -1.15 4.84 5.64
CA ILE A 147 -0.57 6.02 4.98
C ILE A 147 0.33 5.59 3.82
N GLY A 148 0.15 6.20 2.66
CA GLY A 148 1.14 6.24 1.60
C GLY A 148 1.96 7.53 1.73
N CYS A 149 3.18 7.44 2.25
CA CYS A 149 4.03 8.61 2.52
C CYS A 149 5.16 8.75 1.49
N GLY A 150 5.38 9.97 0.97
CA GLY A 150 6.45 10.21 0.02
C GLY A 150 6.43 11.61 -0.60
N PRO A 151 7.32 11.85 -1.60
CA PRO A 151 8.17 10.86 -2.28
C PRO A 151 9.48 10.58 -1.52
N PHE A 152 9.94 9.32 -1.59
CA PHE A 152 11.25 8.94 -1.05
C PHE A 152 12.39 9.57 -1.87
N ARG A 153 12.30 9.48 -3.23
CA ARG A 153 13.19 10.12 -4.20
C ARG A 153 12.40 10.88 -5.25
N TYR A 154 13.10 11.65 -6.06
CA TYR A 154 12.51 12.22 -7.26
C TYR A 154 11.96 11.11 -8.17
N THR A 155 10.77 11.32 -8.71
CA THR A 155 10.11 10.38 -9.61
C THR A 155 9.34 11.14 -10.69
N THR A 156 9.33 10.64 -11.89
CA THR A 156 8.56 11.20 -13.03
C THR A 156 7.12 10.66 -13.08
N THR A 157 6.76 9.71 -12.23
CA THR A 157 5.44 9.06 -12.22
C THR A 157 4.32 9.97 -11.68
N LYS A 158 4.66 11.07 -10.98
CA LYS A 158 3.72 12.05 -10.43
C LYS A 158 4.06 13.45 -10.91
N GLU A 159 3.07 14.16 -11.47
CA GLU A 159 3.27 15.49 -12.10
C GLU A 159 3.67 16.61 -11.11
N LYS A 160 3.18 16.55 -9.87
CA LYS A 160 3.53 17.52 -8.81
C LYS A 160 4.14 16.77 -7.64
N LEU A 161 5.44 16.95 -7.45
CA LEU A 161 6.18 16.34 -6.34
C LEU A 161 6.22 17.29 -5.15
N SER A 162 5.93 16.75 -3.98
CA SER A 162 6.29 17.33 -2.68
C SER A 162 7.82 17.22 -2.50
N PRO A 163 8.42 17.94 -1.54
CA PRO A 163 9.83 17.79 -1.21
C PRO A 163 10.20 16.33 -0.97
N VAL A 164 11.35 15.93 -1.50
CA VAL A 164 11.88 14.57 -1.34
C VAL A 164 12.23 14.33 0.12
N LEU A 165 11.77 13.23 0.69
CA LEU A 165 11.98 12.89 2.10
C LEU A 165 13.32 12.20 2.35
N GLY A 166 13.70 11.23 1.51
CA GLY A 166 14.83 10.36 1.79
C GLY A 166 14.68 9.64 3.13
N ILE A 167 15.64 8.83 3.52
CA ILE A 167 15.55 8.07 4.77
C ILE A 167 15.50 8.97 6.00
N GLU A 168 16.21 10.11 5.98
CA GLU A 168 16.24 11.05 7.11
C GLU A 168 14.90 11.76 7.33
N GLY A 169 14.17 12.08 6.25
CA GLY A 169 12.81 12.62 6.35
C GLY A 169 11.84 11.62 7.00
N TYR A 170 11.97 10.33 6.68
CA TYR A 170 11.17 9.30 7.35
C TYR A 170 11.56 9.13 8.82
N ARG A 171 12.86 9.18 9.18
CA ARG A 171 13.30 9.15 10.59
C ARG A 171 12.63 10.26 11.40
N GLN A 172 12.65 11.50 10.88
CA GLN A 172 12.03 12.65 11.53
C GLN A 172 10.49 12.47 11.66
N ILE A 173 9.83 11.96 10.63
CA ILE A 173 8.39 11.70 10.67
C ILE A 173 8.06 10.64 11.73
N ILE A 174 8.79 9.53 11.78
CA ILE A 174 8.56 8.46 12.76
C ILE A 174 8.79 8.96 14.19
N GLU A 175 9.80 9.79 14.42
CA GLU A 175 10.03 10.41 15.73
C GLU A 175 8.85 11.28 16.16
N GLN A 176 8.37 12.15 15.27
CA GLN A 176 7.17 12.96 15.54
C GLN A 176 5.92 12.11 15.78
N MET A 177 5.73 11.00 15.04
CA MET A 177 4.62 10.08 15.29
C MET A 177 4.70 9.45 16.68
N ARG A 178 5.92 9.06 17.13
CA ARG A 178 6.13 8.54 18.49
C ARG A 178 5.83 9.57 19.56
N GLU A 179 6.34 10.79 19.41
CA GLU A 179 6.10 11.90 20.34
C GLU A 179 4.61 12.23 20.51
N HIS A 180 3.81 11.99 19.48
CA HIS A 180 2.37 12.28 19.47
C HIS A 180 1.50 11.01 19.64
N GLU A 181 2.11 9.87 19.98
CA GLU A 181 1.43 8.58 20.19
C GLU A 181 0.59 8.12 18.97
N ILE A 182 0.99 8.51 17.74
CA ILE A 182 0.35 8.11 16.50
C ILE A 182 0.94 6.77 16.04
N SER A 183 0.11 5.72 16.06
CA SER A 183 0.46 4.38 15.57
C SER A 183 -0.37 4.05 14.33
N LEU A 184 -0.04 4.69 13.19
CA LEU A 184 -0.71 4.48 11.92
C LEU A 184 0.25 3.80 10.93
N PRO A 185 -0.13 2.63 10.38
CA PRO A 185 0.70 1.92 9.40
C PRO A 185 1.09 2.79 8.22
N MET A 186 2.35 2.67 7.76
CA MET A 186 2.89 3.49 6.68
C MET A 186 3.60 2.64 5.63
N VAL A 187 3.39 2.98 4.36
CA VAL A 187 4.24 2.53 3.25
C VAL A 187 4.95 3.73 2.63
N ALA A 188 6.24 3.60 2.41
CA ALA A 188 7.04 4.58 1.67
C ALA A 188 6.76 4.44 0.17
N ILE A 189 6.72 5.58 -0.54
CA ILE A 189 6.46 5.61 -1.98
C ILE A 189 7.36 6.63 -2.68
N GLY A 190 7.64 6.38 -3.95
CA GLY A 190 8.29 7.30 -4.88
C GLY A 190 9.78 7.03 -5.07
N GLY A 191 10.12 6.41 -6.21
CA GLY A 191 11.49 6.15 -6.62
C GLY A 191 12.23 5.10 -5.80
N LEU A 192 11.51 4.19 -5.13
CA LEU A 192 12.08 3.12 -4.34
C LEU A 192 12.71 2.03 -5.20
N THR A 193 13.78 1.45 -4.66
CA THR A 193 14.48 0.27 -5.19
C THR A 193 14.49 -0.84 -4.14
N PRO A 194 14.85 -2.09 -4.48
CA PRO A 194 14.96 -3.18 -3.49
C PRO A 194 15.97 -2.91 -2.36
N ASP A 195 16.96 -2.03 -2.57
CA ASP A 195 17.95 -1.66 -1.56
C ASP A 195 17.38 -0.76 -0.45
N ASP A 196 16.23 -0.14 -0.69
CA ASP A 196 15.57 0.73 0.29
C ASP A 196 14.70 -0.03 1.28
N ILE A 197 14.45 -1.32 1.04
CA ILE A 197 13.53 -2.14 1.85
C ILE A 197 14.06 -2.28 3.28
N ASP A 198 15.32 -2.71 3.46
CA ASP A 198 15.88 -2.94 4.79
C ASP A 198 15.89 -1.67 5.66
N PRO A 199 16.44 -0.53 5.20
CA PRO A 199 16.46 0.69 6.02
C PRO A 199 15.06 1.24 6.33
N LEU A 200 14.04 0.99 5.48
CA LEU A 200 12.66 1.36 5.75
C LEU A 200 12.00 0.40 6.76
N ALA A 201 12.25 -0.90 6.63
CA ALA A 201 11.76 -1.92 7.57
C ALA A 201 12.31 -1.71 8.99
N GLU A 202 13.58 -1.28 9.14
CA GLU A 202 14.16 -0.88 10.44
C GLU A 202 13.40 0.28 11.11
N LEU A 203 12.73 1.13 10.31
CA LEU A 203 11.87 2.21 10.81
C LEU A 203 10.42 1.78 11.02
N GLY A 204 10.09 0.53 10.70
CA GLY A 204 8.73 0.04 10.75
C GLY A 204 7.86 0.52 9.58
N ILE A 205 8.45 0.70 8.40
CA ILE A 205 7.78 1.26 7.22
C ILE A 205 7.83 0.22 6.10
N GLY A 206 6.66 -0.14 5.55
CA GLY A 206 6.54 -0.95 4.34
C GLY A 206 6.86 -0.14 3.06
N VAL A 207 6.74 -0.77 1.90
CA VAL A 207 7.09 -0.16 0.62
C VAL A 207 5.94 -0.22 -0.40
N ALA A 208 5.80 0.85 -1.20
CA ALA A 208 4.89 0.88 -2.34
C ALA A 208 5.68 1.18 -3.62
N MET A 209 5.64 0.27 -4.59
CA MET A 209 6.45 0.34 -5.80
C MET A 209 5.59 0.23 -7.07
N SER A 210 6.08 0.80 -8.16
CA SER A 210 5.45 0.78 -9.49
C SER A 210 6.52 0.68 -10.59
N GLY A 211 7.15 1.81 -10.94
CA GLY A 211 8.10 1.90 -12.05
C GLY A 211 9.30 0.95 -11.91
N THR A 212 9.80 0.72 -10.71
CA THR A 212 10.89 -0.23 -10.44
C THR A 212 10.56 -1.64 -10.93
N ILE A 213 9.31 -2.05 -10.80
CA ILE A 213 8.83 -3.36 -11.26
C ILE A 213 8.60 -3.35 -12.76
N LEU A 214 7.81 -2.39 -13.26
CA LEU A 214 7.39 -2.37 -14.67
C LEU A 214 8.53 -2.06 -15.65
N ASN A 215 9.58 -1.37 -15.21
CA ASN A 215 10.76 -1.08 -16.02
C ASN A 215 11.85 -2.17 -15.91
N ALA A 216 11.71 -3.14 -15.01
CA ALA A 216 12.62 -4.27 -14.92
C ALA A 216 12.60 -5.10 -16.21
N GLU A 217 13.68 -5.79 -16.53
CA GLU A 217 13.75 -6.73 -17.65
C GLU A 217 12.66 -7.80 -17.52
N ASN A 218 12.51 -8.36 -16.33
CA ASN A 218 11.45 -9.30 -16.00
C ASN A 218 10.67 -8.82 -14.75
N PRO A 219 9.48 -8.20 -14.93
CA PRO A 219 8.66 -7.70 -13.83
C PRO A 219 8.26 -8.77 -12.81
N VAL A 220 7.97 -10.00 -13.24
CA VAL A 220 7.60 -11.11 -12.35
C VAL A 220 8.75 -11.45 -11.41
N THR A 221 9.97 -11.56 -11.96
CA THR A 221 11.17 -11.84 -11.15
C THR A 221 11.46 -10.71 -10.17
N MET A 222 11.36 -9.45 -10.62
CA MET A 222 11.55 -8.29 -9.76
C MET A 222 10.53 -8.25 -8.63
N THR A 223 9.26 -8.49 -8.94
CA THR A 223 8.20 -8.55 -7.91
C THR A 223 8.48 -9.64 -6.89
N ARG A 224 8.88 -10.84 -7.35
CA ARG A 224 9.21 -11.95 -6.45
C ARG A 224 10.39 -11.63 -5.53
N GLN A 225 11.44 -11.00 -6.06
CA GLN A 225 12.58 -10.57 -5.24
C GLN A 225 12.17 -9.59 -4.14
N ILE A 226 11.31 -8.61 -4.46
CA ILE A 226 10.78 -7.64 -3.50
C ILE A 226 9.91 -8.35 -2.46
N HIS A 227 8.97 -9.20 -2.90
CA HIS A 227 8.07 -9.96 -2.05
C HIS A 227 8.86 -10.86 -1.08
N ASP A 228 9.79 -11.67 -1.58
CA ASP A 228 10.58 -12.61 -0.77
C ASP A 228 11.42 -11.86 0.28
N LYS A 229 11.96 -10.69 -0.08
CA LYS A 229 12.69 -9.83 0.85
C LYS A 229 11.79 -9.29 1.96
N CYS A 230 10.64 -8.75 1.61
CA CYS A 230 9.66 -8.25 2.59
C CYS A 230 9.13 -9.39 3.50
N PHE A 231 8.82 -10.54 2.92
CA PHE A 231 8.36 -11.72 3.66
C PHE A 231 9.44 -12.28 4.60
N GLY A 232 10.70 -12.30 4.17
CA GLY A 232 11.84 -12.69 5.03
C GLY A 232 11.93 -11.82 6.28
N LEU A 233 11.87 -10.50 6.12
CA LEU A 233 11.86 -9.53 7.23
C LEU A 233 10.64 -9.70 8.15
N PHE A 234 9.48 -10.02 7.60
CA PHE A 234 8.28 -10.32 8.40
C PHE A 234 8.49 -11.55 9.30
N ILE A 235 9.05 -12.62 8.77
CA ILE A 235 9.36 -13.83 9.55
C ILE A 235 10.40 -13.55 10.64
N GLU A 236 11.44 -12.77 10.34
CA GLU A 236 12.44 -12.37 11.34
C GLU A 236 11.82 -11.56 12.49
N ASN A 237 10.96 -10.58 12.17
CA ASN A 237 10.25 -9.78 13.16
C ASN A 237 9.31 -10.62 14.02
N LEU A 238 8.59 -11.60 13.42
CA LEU A 238 7.73 -12.52 14.16
C LEU A 238 8.55 -13.39 15.14
N ASN A 239 9.66 -13.96 14.71
CA ASN A 239 10.53 -14.75 15.55
C ASN A 239 11.05 -13.94 16.75
N HIS A 240 11.51 -12.71 16.49
CA HIS A 240 11.96 -11.82 17.56
C HIS A 240 10.85 -11.44 18.54
N PHE A 241 9.62 -11.28 18.07
CA PHE A 241 8.46 -11.03 18.93
C PHE A 241 8.16 -12.21 19.87
N PHE A 242 8.21 -13.45 19.38
CA PHE A 242 7.95 -14.64 20.19
C PHE A 242 9.09 -14.98 21.15
N GLU A 243 10.35 -14.66 20.80
CA GLU A 243 11.51 -14.88 21.67
C GLU A 243 11.56 -13.94 22.88
N ASN A 244 10.88 -12.77 22.80
CA ASN A 244 10.87 -11.75 23.85
C ASN A 244 9.59 -11.73 24.72
N GLN A 245 8.71 -12.73 24.58
CA GLN A 245 7.56 -13.00 25.46
C GLN A 245 7.86 -14.10 26.46
#